data_b1a66530c0462a3ed666a60dbfcb962a
#
_entry.id   b1a66530c0462a3ed666a60dbfcb962a
#
_cell.length_a   1.000
_cell.length_b   1.000
_cell.length_c   1.000
_cell.angle_alpha   90.00
_cell.angle_beta   90.00
_cell.angle_gamma   90.00
#
_symmetry.space_group_name_H-M   'P 1'
#
loop_
_entity.id
_entity.type
_entity.pdbx_description
1 polymer ?
#
loop_
_entity_poly.entity_id
_entity_poly.type
_entity_poly.pdbx_seq_one_letter_code
_entity_poly.pdbx_strand_id
1 'polypeptide(L)'
;MKITNIISYPVWIGSRNQLLVKIETDSNIAGWGESGLSARELAVASMVSHYKNLLIGTNPLEIGKIWQRLYRSQYFEGGRTITAAISAIDLALHDIKGKYLNVPVYELLGGKQRDRVPTFATTSASPGPEMIKQAKELIKSGWQAFRLSLSQDGGDEEFESIYSKKFPTFPTSEDNFSNFRRQEDNNIFEPRESLNKTAKWIIEARKELGTEVVLGVDLHHRFSVAEAASFCNKLPQGTLDFLEEPIRDETPSAYNTLRNMTNIPFAIGEEFSSKWQFIPYIENDITQFARIDICNVGGITESMKVAGWCESHYIDMMPHNPLGPICTAASVHFGASVPNFAWLETRESASENAGFSNDEIIQSSHIMKNAMYEVSDSPGLGITVNEDYLKNSEFKQWDPPQLERNDGSVTNW
;
A
#
# COMPACT_ATOMS: atom_id res chain seq x y z
N MET A 1 20.76 12.37 -22.99
CA MET A 1 20.82 11.82 -21.62
C MET A 1 20.78 10.30 -21.69
N LYS A 2 21.62 9.63 -20.92
CA LYS A 2 21.71 8.17 -20.86
C LYS A 2 21.81 7.72 -19.41
N ILE A 3 21.21 6.58 -19.09
CA ILE A 3 21.37 5.93 -17.80
C ILE A 3 22.81 5.46 -17.64
N THR A 4 23.47 5.83 -16.56
CA THR A 4 24.86 5.47 -16.26
C THR A 4 24.96 4.45 -15.14
N ASN A 5 24.00 4.45 -14.18
CA ASN A 5 24.00 3.55 -13.07
C ASN A 5 22.58 3.33 -12.50
N ILE A 6 22.38 2.18 -11.86
CA ILE A 6 21.18 1.87 -11.07
C ILE A 6 21.64 1.21 -9.77
N ILE A 7 21.17 1.73 -8.64
CA ILE A 7 21.60 1.33 -7.31
C ILE A 7 20.35 1.02 -6.46
N SER A 8 20.37 -0.10 -5.78
CA SER A 8 19.32 -0.52 -4.84
C SER A 8 19.79 -0.34 -3.40
N TYR A 9 18.93 0.20 -2.55
CA TYR A 9 19.14 0.40 -1.12
C TYR A 9 18.05 -0.33 -0.35
N PRO A 10 18.23 -1.61 -0.02
CA PRO A 10 17.37 -2.31 0.92
C PRO A 10 17.74 -1.90 2.34
N VAL A 11 16.95 -1.06 2.99
CA VAL A 11 17.32 -0.42 4.26
C VAL A 11 16.18 -0.49 5.26
N TRP A 12 16.50 -0.64 6.55
CA TRP A 12 15.55 -0.61 7.63
C TRP A 12 15.18 0.84 7.98
N ILE A 13 13.91 1.20 7.80
CA ILE A 13 13.38 2.53 8.12
C ILE A 13 12.09 2.34 8.92
N GLY A 14 12.03 2.93 10.10
CA GLY A 14 10.87 2.76 10.98
C GLY A 14 10.76 1.32 11.48
N SER A 15 9.69 0.64 11.12
CA SER A 15 9.34 -0.69 11.62
C SER A 15 9.63 -1.84 10.64
N ARG A 16 10.15 -1.56 9.43
CA ARG A 16 10.46 -2.59 8.41
C ARG A 16 11.49 -2.12 7.39
N ASN A 17 11.96 -3.03 6.52
CA ASN A 17 12.78 -2.62 5.39
C ASN A 17 11.94 -1.87 4.34
N GLN A 18 12.61 -0.94 3.68
CA GLN A 18 12.17 -0.31 2.43
C GLN A 18 13.23 -0.59 1.36
N LEU A 19 12.81 -0.82 0.12
CA LEU A 19 13.74 -0.91 -1.00
C LEU A 19 13.63 0.33 -1.86
N LEU A 20 14.64 1.19 -1.75
CA LEU A 20 14.77 2.40 -2.57
C LEU A 20 15.68 2.14 -3.76
N VAL A 21 15.34 2.68 -4.92
CA VAL A 21 16.11 2.51 -6.17
C VAL A 21 16.48 3.88 -6.74
N LYS A 22 17.78 4.09 -6.92
CA LYS A 22 18.33 5.30 -7.58
C LYS A 22 18.74 4.99 -9.01
N ILE A 23 18.35 5.85 -9.96
CA ILE A 23 18.84 5.83 -11.34
C ILE A 23 19.65 7.10 -11.57
N GLU A 24 20.91 6.93 -12.01
CA GLU A 24 21.83 8.02 -12.34
C GLU A 24 21.98 8.18 -13.85
N THR A 25 22.22 9.41 -14.30
CA THR A 25 22.38 9.73 -15.73
C THR A 25 23.69 10.50 -16.01
N ASP A 26 24.10 10.55 -17.26
CA ASP A 26 25.25 11.33 -17.74
C ASP A 26 25.00 12.86 -17.72
N SER A 27 23.82 13.30 -17.34
CA SER A 27 23.44 14.73 -17.26
C SER A 27 23.38 15.26 -15.81
N ASN A 28 23.95 14.54 -14.84
CA ASN A 28 23.91 14.85 -13.41
C ASN A 28 22.48 14.96 -12.83
N ILE A 29 21.50 14.39 -13.50
CA ILE A 29 20.13 14.22 -12.99
C ILE A 29 19.98 12.79 -12.51
N ALA A 30 19.52 12.62 -11.28
CA ALA A 30 19.18 11.31 -10.72
C ALA A 30 17.72 11.30 -10.29
N GLY A 31 17.10 10.12 -10.39
CA GLY A 31 15.74 9.87 -9.91
C GLY A 31 15.68 8.74 -8.93
N TRP A 32 14.64 8.78 -8.10
CA TRP A 32 14.40 7.82 -7.06
C TRP A 32 13.05 7.12 -7.24
N GLY A 33 13.03 5.84 -6.90
CA GLY A 33 11.82 5.03 -6.83
C GLY A 33 11.83 4.13 -5.60
N GLU A 34 10.70 3.52 -5.32
CA GLU A 34 10.49 2.62 -4.19
C GLU A 34 9.75 1.37 -4.65
N SER A 35 10.11 0.22 -4.10
CA SER A 35 9.45 -1.06 -4.36
C SER A 35 8.44 -1.39 -3.27
N GLY A 36 7.28 -1.88 -3.66
CA GLY A 36 6.17 -2.19 -2.74
C GLY A 36 6.20 -3.57 -2.12
N LEU A 37 7.09 -4.46 -2.52
CA LEU A 37 7.08 -5.85 -2.06
C LEU A 37 7.85 -6.02 -0.75
N SER A 38 7.18 -5.74 0.37
CA SER A 38 7.73 -5.89 1.71
C SER A 38 8.15 -7.33 2.02
N ALA A 39 9.19 -7.49 2.83
CA ALA A 39 9.82 -8.76 3.22
C ALA A 39 10.43 -9.57 2.05
N ARG A 40 10.50 -8.97 0.85
CA ARG A 40 11.14 -9.58 -0.34
C ARG A 40 12.10 -8.61 -1.02
N GLU A 41 12.58 -7.60 -0.28
CA GLU A 41 13.40 -6.50 -0.77
C GLU A 41 14.67 -7.01 -1.47
N LEU A 42 15.33 -8.03 -0.93
CA LEU A 42 16.54 -8.61 -1.54
C LEU A 42 16.25 -9.31 -2.87
N ALA A 43 15.10 -9.97 -3.00
CA ALA A 43 14.70 -10.60 -4.26
C ALA A 43 14.43 -9.54 -5.34
N VAL A 44 13.75 -8.45 -4.96
CA VAL A 44 13.49 -7.32 -5.86
C VAL A 44 14.78 -6.58 -6.20
N ALA A 45 15.68 -6.35 -5.24
CA ALA A 45 16.99 -5.72 -5.49
C ALA A 45 17.84 -6.55 -6.47
N SER A 46 17.81 -7.88 -6.36
CA SER A 46 18.45 -8.77 -7.33
C SER A 46 17.83 -8.65 -8.72
N MET A 47 16.50 -8.49 -8.81
CA MET A 47 15.82 -8.26 -10.09
C MET A 47 16.19 -6.90 -10.70
N VAL A 48 16.25 -5.84 -9.89
CA VAL A 48 16.73 -4.52 -10.34
C VAL A 48 18.16 -4.61 -10.86
N SER A 49 19.05 -5.35 -10.18
CA SER A 49 20.42 -5.58 -10.63
C SER A 49 20.49 -6.31 -11.98
N HIS A 50 19.58 -7.28 -12.22
CA HIS A 50 19.45 -7.94 -13.52
C HIS A 50 19.02 -6.93 -14.59
N TYR A 51 18.03 -6.09 -14.34
CA TYR A 51 17.55 -5.06 -15.25
C TYR A 51 18.58 -3.97 -15.55
N LYS A 52 19.48 -3.65 -14.62
CA LYS A 52 20.56 -2.69 -14.82
C LYS A 52 21.33 -2.95 -16.12
N ASN A 53 21.65 -4.23 -16.41
CA ASN A 53 22.39 -4.59 -17.61
C ASN A 53 21.64 -4.28 -18.93
N LEU A 54 20.30 -4.24 -18.89
CA LEU A 54 19.45 -3.92 -20.03
C LEU A 54 19.26 -2.41 -20.22
N LEU A 55 19.47 -1.62 -19.16
CA LEU A 55 19.12 -0.21 -19.12
C LEU A 55 20.30 0.74 -19.24
N ILE A 56 21.52 0.33 -18.86
CA ILE A 56 22.72 1.17 -19.01
C ILE A 56 22.89 1.60 -20.48
N GLY A 57 23.10 2.92 -20.66
CA GLY A 57 23.25 3.55 -21.97
C GLY A 57 21.93 3.88 -22.69
N THR A 58 20.77 3.47 -22.15
CA THR A 58 19.45 3.83 -22.73
C THR A 58 19.02 5.22 -22.34
N ASN A 59 18.06 5.78 -23.08
CA ASN A 59 17.49 7.10 -22.80
C ASN A 59 16.39 6.99 -21.72
N PRO A 60 16.57 7.57 -20.51
CA PRO A 60 15.59 7.47 -19.42
C PRO A 60 14.26 8.18 -19.70
N LEU A 61 14.19 9.05 -20.69
CA LEU A 61 12.96 9.77 -21.05
C LEU A 61 11.95 8.89 -21.82
N GLU A 62 12.40 7.74 -22.36
CA GLU A 62 11.56 6.78 -23.07
C GLU A 62 10.88 5.79 -22.11
N ILE A 63 10.18 6.29 -21.08
CA ILE A 63 9.65 5.51 -19.97
C ILE A 63 8.81 4.32 -20.43
N GLY A 64 7.80 4.56 -21.27
CA GLY A 64 6.92 3.49 -21.75
C GLY A 64 7.65 2.42 -22.57
N LYS A 65 8.68 2.78 -23.33
CA LYS A 65 9.52 1.84 -24.10
C LYS A 65 10.39 1.00 -23.15
N ILE A 66 10.97 1.64 -22.13
CA ILE A 66 11.73 0.94 -21.08
C ILE A 66 10.80 -0.04 -20.36
N TRP A 67 9.62 0.40 -19.96
CA TRP A 67 8.62 -0.45 -19.32
C TRP A 67 8.32 -1.72 -20.14
N GLN A 68 8.03 -1.56 -21.45
CA GLN A 68 7.77 -2.69 -22.35
C GLN A 68 8.98 -3.61 -22.46
N ARG A 69 10.19 -3.04 -22.56
CA ARG A 69 11.42 -3.83 -22.60
C ARG A 69 11.61 -4.67 -21.34
N LEU A 70 11.39 -4.11 -20.17
CA LEU A 70 11.54 -4.82 -18.91
C LEU A 70 10.48 -5.90 -18.72
N TYR A 71 9.27 -5.66 -19.18
CA TYR A 71 8.17 -6.61 -19.05
C TYR A 71 8.19 -7.67 -20.15
N ARG A 72 8.19 -7.26 -21.43
CA ARG A 72 7.99 -8.16 -22.60
C ARG A 72 9.25 -8.89 -23.05
N SER A 73 10.43 -8.37 -22.83
CA SER A 73 11.66 -8.97 -23.36
C SER A 73 12.26 -10.05 -22.46
N GLN A 74 11.59 -10.40 -21.36
CA GLN A 74 12.11 -11.39 -20.41
C GLN A 74 11.62 -12.82 -20.67
N TYR A 75 10.74 -13.04 -21.62
CA TYR A 75 10.07 -14.30 -21.95
C TYR A 75 9.11 -14.81 -20.86
N PHE A 76 9.50 -14.67 -19.57
CA PHE A 76 8.69 -15.02 -18.40
C PHE A 76 8.24 -13.73 -17.71
N GLU A 77 7.19 -13.11 -18.27
CA GLU A 77 6.66 -11.86 -17.77
C GLU A 77 5.81 -12.03 -16.52
N GLY A 78 5.78 -10.98 -15.71
CA GLY A 78 4.85 -10.85 -14.61
C GLY A 78 5.32 -11.47 -13.31
N GLY A 79 4.40 -11.45 -12.35
CA GLY A 79 4.68 -11.81 -10.96
C GLY A 79 5.18 -10.62 -10.14
N ARG A 80 4.85 -10.64 -8.85
CA ARG A 80 5.05 -9.50 -7.95
C ARG A 80 6.49 -9.02 -7.87
N THR A 81 7.47 -9.91 -7.81
CA THR A 81 8.90 -9.53 -7.73
C THR A 81 9.33 -8.77 -8.97
N ILE A 82 8.93 -9.24 -10.15
CA ILE A 82 9.29 -8.60 -11.43
C ILE A 82 8.62 -7.23 -11.54
N THR A 83 7.33 -7.15 -11.27
CA THR A 83 6.58 -5.90 -11.41
C THR A 83 6.92 -4.88 -10.33
N ALA A 84 7.25 -5.28 -9.12
CA ALA A 84 7.77 -4.40 -8.08
C ALA A 84 9.13 -3.78 -8.46
N ALA A 85 10.02 -4.55 -9.10
CA ALA A 85 11.27 -4.01 -9.64
C ALA A 85 11.02 -3.02 -10.79
N ILE A 86 10.09 -3.33 -11.68
CA ILE A 86 9.67 -2.42 -12.77
C ILE A 86 9.04 -1.15 -12.18
N SER A 87 8.21 -1.26 -11.13
CA SER A 87 7.59 -0.11 -10.46
C SER A 87 8.63 0.86 -9.92
N ALA A 88 9.62 0.35 -9.17
CA ALA A 88 10.68 1.19 -8.62
C ALA A 88 11.48 1.91 -9.73
N ILE A 89 11.77 1.23 -10.84
CA ILE A 89 12.44 1.82 -12.01
C ILE A 89 11.54 2.87 -12.68
N ASP A 90 10.26 2.58 -12.88
CA ASP A 90 9.28 3.48 -13.50
C ASP A 90 9.13 4.79 -12.72
N LEU A 91 9.04 4.71 -11.39
CA LEU A 91 9.00 5.88 -10.51
C LEU A 91 10.26 6.73 -10.65
N ALA A 92 11.44 6.10 -10.61
CA ALA A 92 12.72 6.80 -10.76
C ALA A 92 12.83 7.48 -12.14
N LEU A 93 12.31 6.87 -13.20
CA LEU A 93 12.29 7.46 -14.54
C LEU A 93 11.33 8.65 -14.64
N HIS A 94 10.16 8.59 -13.99
CA HIS A 94 9.25 9.72 -13.91
C HIS A 94 9.87 10.88 -13.13
N ASP A 95 10.56 10.60 -12.03
CA ASP A 95 11.31 11.60 -11.25
C ASP A 95 12.41 12.28 -12.10
N ILE A 96 13.21 11.49 -12.85
CA ILE A 96 14.20 12.03 -13.79
C ILE A 96 13.54 12.93 -14.84
N LYS A 97 12.44 12.46 -15.45
CA LYS A 97 11.79 13.20 -16.53
C LYS A 97 11.19 14.51 -16.05
N GLY A 98 10.55 14.51 -14.86
CA GLY A 98 10.05 15.72 -14.23
C GLY A 98 11.17 16.72 -13.91
N LYS A 99 12.28 16.26 -13.31
CA LYS A 99 13.46 17.09 -13.03
C LYS A 99 14.11 17.64 -14.30
N TYR A 100 14.23 16.82 -15.34
CA TYR A 100 14.79 17.24 -16.62
C TYR A 100 13.97 18.34 -17.30
N LEU A 101 12.65 18.22 -17.27
CA LEU A 101 11.73 19.20 -17.84
C LEU A 101 11.42 20.36 -16.87
N ASN A 102 11.93 20.29 -15.64
CA ASN A 102 11.66 21.23 -14.56
C ASN A 102 10.15 21.38 -14.26
N VAL A 103 9.42 20.26 -14.24
CA VAL A 103 8.00 20.17 -13.91
C VAL A 103 7.75 19.07 -12.90
N PRO A 104 6.70 19.17 -12.06
CA PRO A 104 6.27 18.08 -11.20
C PRO A 104 5.71 16.91 -12.02
N VAL A 105 5.73 15.71 -11.45
CA VAL A 105 5.30 14.49 -12.18
C VAL A 105 3.84 14.59 -12.64
N TYR A 106 2.92 15.18 -11.88
CA TYR A 106 1.53 15.31 -12.31
C TYR A 106 1.37 16.06 -13.65
N GLU A 107 2.27 16.98 -14.02
CA GLU A 107 2.25 17.64 -15.32
C GLU A 107 2.55 16.66 -16.47
N LEU A 108 3.36 15.62 -16.21
CA LEU A 108 3.60 14.55 -17.18
C LEU A 108 2.38 13.64 -17.38
N LEU A 109 1.41 13.70 -16.46
CA LEU A 109 0.22 12.84 -16.42
C LEU A 109 -1.06 13.55 -16.91
N GLY A 110 -0.93 14.82 -17.35
CA GLY A 110 -2.05 15.59 -17.88
C GLY A 110 -2.46 16.79 -17.02
N GLY A 111 -1.73 17.07 -15.93
CA GLY A 111 -2.00 18.19 -15.03
C GLY A 111 -2.90 17.85 -13.86
N LYS A 112 -3.17 18.85 -13.02
CA LYS A 112 -3.97 18.68 -11.79
C LYS A 112 -5.47 18.58 -12.06
N GLN A 113 -6.12 17.61 -11.45
CA GLN A 113 -7.58 17.56 -11.24
C GLN A 113 -7.96 18.15 -9.88
N ARG A 114 -7.00 18.19 -8.92
CA ARG A 114 -7.18 18.73 -7.56
C ARG A 114 -5.89 19.28 -6.98
N ASP A 115 -6.02 20.28 -6.09
CA ASP A 115 -4.87 20.90 -5.40
C ASP A 115 -4.47 20.16 -4.13
N ARG A 116 -5.34 19.28 -3.62
CA ARG A 116 -5.14 18.49 -2.39
C ARG A 116 -5.62 17.07 -2.62
N VAL A 117 -4.86 16.12 -2.12
CA VAL A 117 -5.21 14.69 -2.18
C VAL A 117 -5.77 14.27 -0.82
N PRO A 118 -7.07 13.93 -0.74
CA PRO A 118 -7.67 13.48 0.50
C PRO A 118 -7.14 12.11 0.91
N THR A 119 -7.09 11.86 2.23
CA THR A 119 -6.58 10.62 2.80
C THR A 119 -7.58 9.99 3.75
N PHE A 120 -7.42 8.70 4.04
CA PHE A 120 -8.10 8.06 5.16
C PHE A 120 -7.11 7.68 6.26
N ALA A 121 -7.59 7.66 7.51
CA ALA A 121 -6.82 7.21 8.66
C ALA A 121 -7.21 5.79 9.07
N THR A 122 -6.25 5.03 9.59
CA THR A 122 -6.50 3.71 10.21
C THR A 122 -6.49 3.84 11.72
N THR A 123 -7.46 3.23 12.42
CA THR A 123 -7.38 3.07 13.87
C THR A 123 -6.45 1.92 14.23
N SER A 124 -5.61 2.09 15.24
CA SER A 124 -4.67 1.05 15.69
C SER A 124 -5.17 0.24 16.88
N ALA A 125 -6.11 0.80 17.66
CA ALA A 125 -6.71 0.09 18.78
C ALA A 125 -7.63 -1.03 18.30
N SER A 126 -7.62 -2.18 18.98
CA SER A 126 -8.55 -3.27 18.75
C SER A 126 -10.01 -2.80 18.81
N PRO A 127 -10.95 -3.48 18.10
CA PRO A 127 -12.36 -3.18 18.18
C PRO A 127 -12.86 -3.10 19.63
N GLY A 128 -13.22 -1.89 20.05
CA GLY A 128 -13.53 -1.54 21.42
C GLY A 128 -13.81 -0.06 21.61
N PRO A 129 -14.02 0.39 22.86
CA PRO A 129 -14.24 1.82 23.16
C PRO A 129 -13.07 2.71 22.75
N GLU A 130 -11.81 2.22 22.86
CA GLU A 130 -10.61 2.98 22.51
C GLU A 130 -10.51 3.21 20.99
N MET A 131 -10.90 2.24 20.16
CA MET A 131 -11.00 2.43 18.70
C MET A 131 -11.95 3.59 18.35
N ILE A 132 -13.12 3.64 18.99
CA ILE A 132 -14.09 4.73 18.78
C ILE A 132 -13.52 6.07 19.27
N LYS A 133 -12.83 6.07 20.40
CA LYS A 133 -12.16 7.27 20.93
C LYS A 133 -11.08 7.78 19.99
N GLN A 134 -10.21 6.90 19.45
CA GLN A 134 -9.24 7.25 18.43
C GLN A 134 -9.91 7.88 17.20
N ALA A 135 -10.98 7.29 16.68
CA ALA A 135 -11.72 7.84 15.56
C ALA A 135 -12.28 9.23 15.86
N LYS A 136 -12.83 9.46 17.07
CA LYS A 136 -13.30 10.79 17.50
C LYS A 136 -12.18 11.83 17.59
N GLU A 137 -10.99 11.45 18.01
CA GLU A 137 -9.81 12.33 18.05
C GLU A 137 -9.32 12.66 16.63
N LEU A 138 -9.32 11.69 15.72
CA LEU A 138 -9.00 11.91 14.32
C LEU A 138 -9.99 12.85 13.63
N ILE A 139 -11.31 12.73 13.92
CA ILE A 139 -12.32 13.69 13.43
C ILE A 139 -11.99 15.11 13.85
N LYS A 140 -11.59 15.33 15.11
CA LYS A 140 -11.18 16.66 15.60
C LYS A 140 -9.95 17.20 14.88
N SER A 141 -9.10 16.33 14.34
CA SER A 141 -7.91 16.66 13.54
C SER A 141 -8.19 16.80 12.05
N GLY A 142 -9.47 16.73 11.63
CA GLY A 142 -9.92 16.96 10.25
C GLY A 142 -10.13 15.73 9.39
N TRP A 143 -9.96 14.52 9.94
CA TRP A 143 -10.21 13.28 9.21
C TRP A 143 -11.70 13.03 9.02
N GLN A 144 -12.08 12.56 7.82
CA GLN A 144 -13.47 12.27 7.44
C GLN A 144 -13.68 10.84 6.95
N ALA A 145 -12.59 10.11 6.68
CA ALA A 145 -12.62 8.74 6.25
C ALA A 145 -11.72 7.88 7.14
N PHE A 146 -12.19 6.72 7.53
CA PHE A 146 -11.53 5.83 8.48
C PHE A 146 -11.56 4.38 8.00
N ARG A 147 -10.44 3.70 8.18
CA ARG A 147 -10.35 2.25 8.18
C ARG A 147 -10.29 1.78 9.63
N LEU A 148 -11.38 1.19 10.10
CA LEU A 148 -11.47 0.68 11.47
C LEU A 148 -10.73 -0.65 11.59
N SER A 149 -10.17 -0.90 12.78
CA SER A 149 -9.37 -2.11 13.03
C SER A 149 -10.23 -3.37 13.00
N LEU A 150 -9.68 -4.45 12.45
CA LEU A 150 -10.17 -5.81 12.61
C LEU A 150 -9.68 -6.37 13.95
N SER A 151 -10.52 -7.14 14.66
CA SER A 151 -10.07 -7.90 15.83
C SER A 151 -9.13 -9.01 15.40
N GLN A 152 -7.96 -9.04 16.01
CA GLN A 152 -6.94 -10.07 15.78
C GLN A 152 -6.91 -11.11 16.90
N ASP A 153 -7.61 -10.83 18.01
CA ASP A 153 -7.62 -11.68 19.20
C ASP A 153 -8.98 -12.30 19.47
N GLY A 154 -8.96 -13.52 19.97
CA GLY A 154 -10.09 -14.16 20.64
C GLY A 154 -10.24 -13.78 22.12
N GLY A 155 -9.46 -12.83 22.66
CA GLY A 155 -9.43 -12.47 24.09
C GLY A 155 -9.62 -10.98 24.38
N ASP A 156 -10.00 -10.68 25.64
CA ASP A 156 -10.31 -9.31 26.14
C ASP A 156 -9.06 -8.50 26.58
N GLU A 157 -7.85 -8.97 26.33
CA GLU A 157 -6.63 -8.29 26.77
C GLU A 157 -6.20 -7.18 25.80
N GLU A 158 -5.66 -6.09 26.37
CA GLU A 158 -5.18 -4.91 25.64
C GLU A 158 -4.14 -5.30 24.58
N PHE A 159 -4.56 -5.25 23.32
CA PHE A 159 -3.69 -5.48 22.18
C PHE A 159 -2.88 -4.23 21.86
N GLU A 160 -1.59 -4.25 22.15
CA GLU A 160 -0.67 -3.35 21.46
C GLU A 160 -0.69 -3.66 19.96
N SER A 161 -0.91 -2.64 19.12
CA SER A 161 -0.89 -2.77 17.66
C SER A 161 0.25 -3.70 17.21
N ILE A 162 -0.01 -4.57 16.21
CA ILE A 162 1.02 -5.43 15.60
C ILE A 162 2.26 -4.59 15.20
N TYR A 163 2.04 -3.32 14.85
CA TYR A 163 3.09 -2.38 14.50
C TYR A 163 3.75 -1.70 15.71
N SER A 164 3.16 -1.75 16.91
CA SER A 164 3.70 -1.17 18.13
C SER A 164 4.41 -2.20 19.04
N LYS A 165 4.14 -3.50 18.90
CA LYS A 165 4.99 -4.52 19.50
C LYS A 165 6.37 -4.43 18.84
N LYS A 166 7.42 -4.34 19.64
CA LYS A 166 8.77 -4.57 19.15
C LYS A 166 8.73 -5.88 18.37
N PHE A 167 8.84 -5.79 17.05
CA PHE A 167 9.04 -7.01 16.25
C PHE A 167 10.17 -7.79 16.92
N PRO A 168 10.01 -9.10 17.12
CA PRO A 168 11.08 -9.87 17.71
C PRO A 168 12.35 -9.57 16.94
N THR A 169 13.38 -9.10 17.64
CA THR A 169 14.72 -8.97 17.04
C THR A 169 15.07 -10.36 16.55
N PHE A 170 15.23 -10.51 15.25
CA PHE A 170 15.61 -11.79 14.69
C PHE A 170 16.88 -12.29 15.34
N PRO A 171 16.99 -13.61 15.61
CA PRO A 171 18.21 -14.21 16.10
C PRO A 171 19.37 -13.83 15.17
N THR A 172 20.46 -13.39 15.75
CA THR A 172 21.72 -13.31 15.01
C THR A 172 22.08 -14.70 14.51
N SER A 173 22.98 -14.83 13.54
CA SER A 173 23.35 -16.08 12.86
C SER A 173 23.77 -17.25 13.76
N GLU A 174 23.83 -17.05 15.07
CA GLU A 174 24.18 -18.05 16.08
C GLU A 174 22.98 -18.66 16.81
N ASP A 175 21.77 -18.10 16.64
CA ASP A 175 20.56 -18.62 17.25
C ASP A 175 19.92 -19.69 16.36
N ASN A 176 19.76 -20.90 16.88
CA ASN A 176 19.19 -22.05 16.15
C ASN A 176 17.78 -21.74 15.62
N PHE A 177 17.59 -21.90 14.33
CA PHE A 177 16.31 -21.79 13.61
C PHE A 177 15.14 -22.56 14.26
N SER A 178 15.42 -23.58 15.07
CA SER A 178 14.44 -24.37 15.79
C SER A 178 13.71 -23.64 16.91
N ASN A 179 14.29 -22.55 17.45
CA ASN A 179 13.66 -21.73 18.48
C ASN A 179 12.72 -20.67 17.91
N PHE A 180 12.76 -20.45 16.59
CA PHE A 180 11.94 -19.45 15.88
C PHE A 180 10.45 -19.83 15.84
N ARG A 181 10.13 -21.12 15.83
CA ARG A 181 8.75 -21.63 15.78
C ARG A 181 7.99 -21.58 17.10
N ARG A 182 8.62 -21.17 18.21
CA ARG A 182 8.07 -21.26 19.57
C ARG A 182 7.87 -19.93 20.30
N GLN A 183 7.80 -18.82 19.65
CA GLN A 183 7.24 -17.60 20.22
C GLN A 183 5.74 -17.58 19.95
N GLU A 184 5.09 -18.41 20.57
CA GLU A 184 4.06 -18.48 21.62
C GLU A 184 2.85 -17.56 21.39
N ASP A 185 1.65 -18.18 21.34
CA ASP A 185 0.29 -17.71 21.71
C ASP A 185 -0.30 -16.46 21.00
N ASN A 186 0.48 -15.57 20.40
CA ASN A 186 -0.01 -14.34 19.78
C ASN A 186 -0.26 -14.45 18.24
N ASN A 187 -0.07 -15.62 17.65
CA ASN A 187 -0.25 -15.86 16.22
C ASN A 187 -1.54 -16.63 15.90
N ILE A 188 -2.39 -16.85 16.88
CA ILE A 188 -3.67 -17.53 16.66
C ILE A 188 -4.70 -16.53 16.15
N PHE A 189 -5.33 -16.87 15.04
CA PHE A 189 -6.42 -16.11 14.44
C PHE A 189 -7.65 -16.99 14.23
N GLU A 190 -8.71 -16.73 15.01
CA GLU A 190 -9.98 -17.45 14.90
C GLU A 190 -11.04 -16.57 14.20
N PRO A 191 -11.41 -16.88 12.95
CA PRO A 191 -12.29 -16.04 12.15
C PRO A 191 -13.62 -15.71 12.82
N ARG A 192 -14.25 -16.70 13.47
CA ARG A 192 -15.57 -16.52 14.05
C ARG A 192 -15.58 -15.52 15.21
N GLU A 193 -14.57 -15.58 16.07
CA GLU A 193 -14.43 -14.67 17.21
C GLU A 193 -14.10 -13.28 16.73
N SER A 194 -13.11 -13.17 15.85
CA SER A 194 -12.71 -11.90 15.22
C SER A 194 -13.90 -11.20 14.57
N LEU A 195 -14.67 -11.90 13.72
CA LEU A 195 -15.80 -11.31 13.01
C LEU A 195 -16.93 -10.86 13.94
N ASN A 196 -17.22 -11.61 15.00
CA ASN A 196 -18.27 -11.25 15.96
C ASN A 196 -17.92 -10.00 16.75
N LYS A 197 -16.68 -9.91 17.25
CA LYS A 197 -16.16 -8.75 17.99
C LYS A 197 -16.11 -7.52 17.08
N THR A 198 -15.57 -7.68 15.88
CA THR A 198 -15.47 -6.61 14.90
C THR A 198 -16.84 -6.07 14.51
N ALA A 199 -17.79 -6.93 14.14
CA ALA A 199 -19.14 -6.51 13.76
C ALA A 199 -19.83 -5.71 14.88
N LYS A 200 -19.76 -6.19 16.14
CA LYS A 200 -20.32 -5.49 17.30
C LYS A 200 -19.78 -4.05 17.39
N TRP A 201 -18.47 -3.89 17.35
CA TRP A 201 -17.87 -2.59 17.59
C TRP A 201 -17.94 -1.64 16.39
N ILE A 202 -18.01 -2.15 15.16
CA ILE A 202 -18.26 -1.32 13.97
C ILE A 202 -19.70 -0.75 14.01
N ILE A 203 -20.68 -1.55 14.43
CA ILE A 203 -22.05 -1.06 14.63
C ILE A 203 -22.10 0.05 15.69
N GLU A 204 -21.42 -0.14 16.82
CA GLU A 204 -21.32 0.92 17.86
C GLU A 204 -20.56 2.14 17.36
N ALA A 205 -19.47 1.94 16.61
CA ALA A 205 -18.72 3.04 16.00
C ALA A 205 -19.61 3.89 15.08
N ARG A 206 -20.41 3.26 14.20
CA ARG A 206 -21.34 4.00 13.33
C ARG A 206 -22.36 4.82 14.13
N LYS A 207 -22.91 4.27 15.22
CA LYS A 207 -23.83 5.01 16.09
C LYS A 207 -23.17 6.22 16.75
N GLU A 208 -21.94 6.06 17.21
CA GLU A 208 -21.21 7.07 17.97
C GLU A 208 -20.58 8.17 17.08
N LEU A 209 -20.18 7.82 15.85
CA LEU A 209 -19.50 8.73 14.91
C LEU A 209 -20.48 9.39 13.93
N GLY A 210 -21.70 8.87 13.81
CA GLY A 210 -22.73 9.41 12.90
C GLY A 210 -22.53 8.97 11.45
N THR A 211 -23.27 9.58 10.54
CA THR A 211 -23.33 9.24 9.10
C THR A 211 -22.50 10.16 8.21
N GLU A 212 -21.93 11.23 8.78
CA GLU A 212 -21.15 12.22 8.01
C GLU A 212 -19.70 11.77 7.74
N VAL A 213 -19.27 10.67 8.35
CA VAL A 213 -17.94 10.11 8.17
C VAL A 213 -18.01 8.80 7.39
N VAL A 214 -16.96 8.55 6.61
CA VAL A 214 -16.78 7.30 5.87
C VAL A 214 -16.14 6.26 6.78
N LEU A 215 -16.76 5.09 6.91
CA LEU A 215 -16.24 3.98 7.70
C LEU A 215 -16.02 2.75 6.82
N GLY A 216 -14.81 2.22 6.85
CA GLY A 216 -14.44 0.95 6.27
C GLY A 216 -13.77 0.02 7.27
N VAL A 217 -13.58 -1.21 6.90
CA VAL A 217 -12.76 -2.20 7.61
C VAL A 217 -11.98 -3.02 6.61
N ASP A 218 -10.74 -3.35 6.96
CA ASP A 218 -9.89 -4.24 6.18
C ASP A 218 -9.92 -5.64 6.82
N LEU A 219 -10.37 -6.61 6.05
CA LEU A 219 -10.38 -8.02 6.47
C LEU A 219 -9.10 -8.76 6.08
N HIS A 220 -8.23 -8.09 5.31
CA HIS A 220 -6.87 -8.50 4.98
C HIS A 220 -6.77 -9.95 4.48
N HIS A 221 -7.63 -10.33 3.51
CA HIS A 221 -7.67 -11.62 2.80
C HIS A 221 -7.88 -12.86 3.68
N ARG A 222 -8.31 -12.71 4.95
CA ARG A 222 -8.26 -13.78 5.96
C ARG A 222 -9.42 -14.74 5.93
N PHE A 223 -10.50 -14.42 5.22
CA PHE A 223 -11.76 -15.13 5.35
C PHE A 223 -12.09 -15.95 4.10
N SER A 224 -12.91 -16.97 4.31
CA SER A 224 -13.63 -17.64 3.23
C SER A 224 -14.84 -16.82 2.79
N VAL A 225 -15.40 -17.14 1.62
CA VAL A 225 -16.64 -16.51 1.13
C VAL A 225 -17.77 -16.61 2.17
N ALA A 226 -17.92 -17.79 2.83
CA ALA A 226 -18.95 -17.99 3.83
C ALA A 226 -18.76 -17.13 5.08
N GLU A 227 -17.54 -17.01 5.56
CA GLU A 227 -17.20 -16.19 6.72
C GLU A 227 -17.39 -14.70 6.42
N ALA A 228 -16.88 -14.22 5.28
CA ALA A 228 -17.06 -12.83 4.85
C ALA A 228 -18.55 -12.48 4.65
N ALA A 229 -19.34 -13.35 4.01
CA ALA A 229 -20.78 -13.16 3.88
C ALA A 229 -21.48 -13.15 5.25
N SER A 230 -21.09 -14.05 6.16
CA SER A 230 -21.62 -14.05 7.54
C SER A 230 -21.32 -12.75 8.28
N PHE A 231 -20.14 -12.18 8.10
CA PHE A 231 -19.79 -10.87 8.64
C PHE A 231 -20.69 -9.78 8.08
N CYS A 232 -20.76 -9.66 6.75
CA CYS A 232 -21.59 -8.65 6.09
C CYS A 232 -23.06 -8.70 6.54
N ASN A 233 -23.62 -9.89 6.70
CA ASN A 233 -25.02 -10.10 7.12
C ASN A 233 -25.29 -9.76 8.60
N LYS A 234 -24.25 -9.57 9.42
CA LYS A 234 -24.41 -9.08 10.80
C LYS A 234 -24.54 -7.57 10.87
N LEU A 235 -24.13 -6.86 9.82
CA LEU A 235 -24.10 -5.41 9.80
C LEU A 235 -25.42 -4.85 9.25
N PRO A 236 -26.11 -3.97 10.00
CA PRO A 236 -27.22 -3.19 9.46
C PRO A 236 -26.78 -2.41 8.20
N GLN A 237 -27.68 -2.23 7.26
CA GLN A 237 -27.42 -1.44 6.05
C GLN A 237 -26.93 -0.03 6.42
N GLY A 238 -25.87 0.44 5.74
CA GLY A 238 -25.26 1.75 5.99
C GLY A 238 -24.28 1.77 7.18
N THR A 239 -23.96 0.62 7.76
CA THR A 239 -22.92 0.55 8.81
C THR A 239 -21.53 0.80 8.27
N LEU A 240 -21.19 0.21 7.12
CA LEU A 240 -19.93 0.42 6.41
C LEU A 240 -20.17 1.07 5.04
N ASP A 241 -19.24 1.92 4.64
CA ASP A 241 -19.17 2.52 3.31
C ASP A 241 -18.27 1.72 2.37
N PHE A 242 -17.29 0.98 2.92
CA PHE A 242 -16.48 0.02 2.15
C PHE A 242 -15.98 -1.14 3.01
N LEU A 243 -15.71 -2.27 2.34
CA LEU A 243 -15.10 -3.46 2.87
C LEU A 243 -13.84 -3.78 2.06
N GLU A 244 -12.68 -3.73 2.72
CA GLU A 244 -11.40 -3.95 2.08
C GLU A 244 -11.01 -5.41 2.20
N GLU A 245 -10.54 -5.98 1.09
CA GLU A 245 -9.95 -7.30 0.92
C GLU A 245 -10.59 -8.42 1.79
N PRO A 246 -11.91 -8.68 1.62
CA PRO A 246 -12.60 -9.65 2.48
C PRO A 246 -12.10 -11.09 2.35
N ILE A 247 -11.67 -11.49 1.15
CA ILE A 247 -11.18 -12.84 0.82
C ILE A 247 -9.94 -12.73 -0.07
N ARG A 248 -9.24 -13.84 -0.31
CA ARG A 248 -8.12 -13.88 -1.26
C ARG A 248 -8.58 -13.50 -2.67
N ASP A 249 -7.74 -12.75 -3.35
CA ASP A 249 -8.00 -12.13 -4.66
C ASP A 249 -7.56 -12.98 -5.86
N GLU A 250 -7.09 -14.21 -5.64
CA GLU A 250 -6.65 -15.10 -6.73
C GLU A 250 -7.80 -15.54 -7.64
N THR A 251 -9.05 -15.52 -7.12
CA THR A 251 -10.20 -16.12 -7.82
C THR A 251 -11.35 -15.11 -7.95
N PRO A 252 -11.45 -14.36 -9.07
CA PRO A 252 -12.53 -13.39 -9.28
C PRO A 252 -13.94 -13.97 -9.16
N SER A 253 -14.15 -15.25 -9.52
CA SER A 253 -15.45 -15.90 -9.39
C SER A 253 -15.90 -16.09 -7.93
N ALA A 254 -14.97 -16.24 -6.98
CA ALA A 254 -15.29 -16.29 -5.56
C ALA A 254 -15.79 -14.91 -5.08
N TYR A 255 -15.18 -13.84 -5.57
CA TYR A 255 -15.64 -12.48 -5.31
C TYR A 255 -17.02 -12.19 -5.93
N ASN A 256 -17.30 -12.68 -7.14
CA ASN A 256 -18.65 -12.61 -7.72
C ASN A 256 -19.69 -13.29 -6.85
N THR A 257 -19.34 -14.45 -6.27
CA THR A 257 -20.22 -15.15 -5.33
C THR A 257 -20.47 -14.29 -4.08
N LEU A 258 -19.42 -13.72 -3.48
CA LEU A 258 -19.54 -12.87 -2.31
C LEU A 258 -20.32 -11.59 -2.62
N ARG A 259 -20.10 -10.97 -3.82
CA ARG A 259 -20.83 -9.76 -4.25
C ARG A 259 -22.34 -9.97 -4.26
N ASN A 260 -22.80 -11.16 -4.62
CA ASN A 260 -24.23 -11.51 -4.60
C ASN A 260 -24.79 -11.74 -3.18
N MET A 261 -23.95 -11.78 -2.16
CA MET A 261 -24.34 -12.02 -0.76
C MET A 261 -24.32 -10.75 0.10
N THR A 262 -23.83 -9.62 -0.44
CA THR A 262 -23.76 -8.36 0.30
C THR A 262 -23.87 -7.15 -0.64
N ASN A 263 -24.38 -6.03 -0.10
CA ASN A 263 -24.44 -4.74 -0.80
C ASN A 263 -23.32 -3.76 -0.36
N ILE A 264 -22.43 -4.17 0.54
CA ILE A 264 -21.33 -3.29 1.00
C ILE A 264 -20.33 -3.12 -0.17
N PRO A 265 -19.95 -1.88 -0.55
CA PRO A 265 -18.94 -1.65 -1.57
C PRO A 265 -17.61 -2.31 -1.21
N PHE A 266 -16.92 -2.90 -2.20
CA PHE A 266 -15.60 -3.50 -1.98
C PHE A 266 -14.47 -2.57 -2.40
N ALA A 267 -13.36 -2.63 -1.65
CA ALA A 267 -12.09 -2.00 -1.95
C ALA A 267 -11.04 -3.11 -2.15
N ILE A 268 -10.61 -3.34 -3.41
CA ILE A 268 -9.82 -4.52 -3.78
C ILE A 268 -8.66 -4.10 -4.68
N GLY A 269 -7.51 -4.78 -4.55
CA GLY A 269 -6.44 -4.70 -5.53
C GLY A 269 -5.04 -4.40 -4.98
N GLU A 270 -4.83 -4.34 -3.67
CA GLU A 270 -3.51 -4.07 -3.08
C GLU A 270 -2.48 -5.16 -3.39
N GLU A 271 -2.92 -6.40 -3.58
CA GLU A 271 -2.08 -7.51 -3.97
C GLU A 271 -1.87 -7.64 -5.48
N PHE A 272 -2.57 -6.86 -6.33
CA PHE A 272 -2.44 -6.98 -7.78
C PHE A 272 -1.10 -6.41 -8.27
N SER A 273 -0.44 -7.20 -9.06
CA SER A 273 0.86 -6.86 -9.67
C SER A 273 0.76 -6.51 -11.14
N SER A 274 -0.43 -6.41 -11.70
CA SER A 274 -0.63 -6.06 -13.10
C SER A 274 -2.02 -5.51 -13.37
N LYS A 275 -2.15 -4.67 -14.40
CA LYS A 275 -3.45 -4.20 -14.88
C LYS A 275 -4.40 -5.34 -15.29
N TRP A 276 -3.86 -6.48 -15.74
CA TRP A 276 -4.68 -7.63 -16.14
C TRP A 276 -5.42 -8.28 -14.99
N GLN A 277 -4.87 -8.22 -13.77
CA GLN A 277 -5.55 -8.71 -12.58
C GLN A 277 -6.74 -7.84 -12.20
N PHE A 278 -6.68 -6.53 -12.49
CA PHE A 278 -7.82 -5.62 -12.29
C PHE A 278 -9.00 -5.87 -13.24
N ILE A 279 -8.74 -6.37 -14.47
CA ILE A 279 -9.77 -6.54 -15.52
C ILE A 279 -11.06 -7.21 -15.00
N PRO A 280 -11.01 -8.44 -14.46
CA PRO A 280 -12.24 -9.13 -14.06
C PRO A 280 -12.96 -8.44 -12.91
N TYR A 281 -12.25 -7.68 -12.06
CA TYR A 281 -12.84 -6.95 -10.94
C TYR A 281 -13.54 -5.68 -11.38
N ILE A 282 -13.03 -5.02 -12.40
CA ILE A 282 -13.61 -3.82 -12.99
C ILE A 282 -14.79 -4.20 -13.89
N GLU A 283 -14.59 -5.10 -14.87
CA GLU A 283 -15.59 -5.43 -15.88
C GLU A 283 -16.80 -6.22 -15.37
N ASN A 284 -16.67 -6.88 -14.22
CA ASN A 284 -17.79 -7.58 -13.58
C ASN A 284 -18.37 -6.80 -12.37
N ASP A 285 -18.07 -5.52 -12.23
CA ASP A 285 -18.57 -4.64 -11.16
C ASP A 285 -18.33 -5.20 -9.74
N ILE A 286 -17.22 -5.94 -9.55
CA ILE A 286 -16.91 -6.57 -8.27
C ILE A 286 -16.44 -5.52 -7.26
N THR A 287 -15.54 -4.63 -7.67
CA THR A 287 -14.98 -3.60 -6.80
C THR A 287 -15.55 -2.22 -7.10
N GLN A 288 -15.70 -1.39 -6.09
CA GLN A 288 -16.12 0.01 -6.24
C GLN A 288 -14.98 0.98 -5.89
N PHE A 289 -13.95 0.48 -5.21
CA PHE A 289 -12.73 1.21 -4.95
C PHE A 289 -11.53 0.36 -5.38
N ALA A 290 -10.67 0.89 -6.26
CA ALA A 290 -9.48 0.19 -6.73
C ALA A 290 -8.29 0.51 -5.81
N ARG A 291 -7.87 -0.50 -5.02
CA ARG A 291 -6.75 -0.43 -4.07
C ARG A 291 -5.40 -0.61 -4.76
N ILE A 292 -5.14 0.16 -5.80
CA ILE A 292 -3.90 0.04 -6.57
C ILE A 292 -2.66 0.39 -5.74
N ASP A 293 -1.65 -0.48 -5.74
CA ASP A 293 -0.33 -0.17 -5.21
C ASP A 293 0.62 0.23 -6.36
N ILE A 294 0.99 1.50 -6.40
CA ILE A 294 1.81 2.07 -7.49
C ILE A 294 3.20 1.44 -7.50
N CYS A 295 3.71 1.03 -6.32
CA CYS A 295 5.02 0.40 -6.18
C CYS A 295 5.02 -1.10 -6.52
N ASN A 296 3.85 -1.71 -6.79
CA ASN A 296 3.69 -3.13 -7.12
C ASN A 296 3.14 -3.39 -8.53
N VAL A 297 2.24 -2.54 -9.02
CA VAL A 297 1.46 -2.80 -10.25
C VAL A 297 2.25 -2.55 -11.55
N GLY A 298 3.45 -2.01 -11.46
CA GLY A 298 4.27 -1.60 -12.60
C GLY A 298 4.45 -0.08 -12.71
N GLY A 299 4.34 0.65 -11.60
CA GLY A 299 4.59 2.08 -11.49
C GLY A 299 3.45 2.96 -11.97
N ILE A 300 3.72 4.25 -12.12
CA ILE A 300 2.78 5.26 -12.61
C ILE A 300 2.28 4.89 -14.02
N THR A 301 3.16 4.36 -14.88
CA THR A 301 2.82 3.98 -16.27
C THR A 301 1.63 3.01 -16.33
N GLU A 302 1.55 2.03 -15.46
CA GLU A 302 0.43 1.07 -15.43
C GLU A 302 -0.74 1.58 -14.59
N SER A 303 -0.46 2.30 -13.51
CA SER A 303 -1.50 2.87 -12.64
C SER A 303 -2.44 3.81 -13.40
N MET A 304 -1.91 4.65 -14.28
CA MET A 304 -2.73 5.55 -15.11
C MET A 304 -3.66 4.80 -16.06
N LYS A 305 -3.26 3.62 -16.56
CA LYS A 305 -4.12 2.78 -17.42
C LYS A 305 -5.26 2.15 -16.62
N VAL A 306 -4.99 1.68 -15.41
CA VAL A 306 -6.02 1.14 -14.51
C VAL A 306 -6.99 2.25 -14.12
N ALA A 307 -6.49 3.47 -13.78
CA ALA A 307 -7.34 4.60 -13.44
C ALA A 307 -8.31 4.98 -14.55
N GLY A 308 -7.84 5.08 -15.80
CA GLY A 308 -8.70 5.38 -16.94
C GLY A 308 -9.74 4.28 -17.23
N TRP A 309 -9.39 3.02 -16.90
CA TRP A 309 -10.37 1.92 -17.00
C TRP A 309 -11.42 2.00 -15.90
N CYS A 310 -10.98 2.23 -14.64
CA CYS A 310 -11.88 2.45 -13.51
C CYS A 310 -12.82 3.65 -13.74
N GLU A 311 -12.31 4.75 -14.33
CA GLU A 311 -13.09 5.94 -14.65
C GLU A 311 -14.29 5.59 -15.55
N SER A 312 -14.09 4.76 -16.58
CA SER A 312 -15.16 4.36 -17.50
C SER A 312 -16.23 3.45 -16.85
N HIS A 313 -15.94 2.88 -15.68
CA HIS A 313 -16.84 2.05 -14.89
C HIS A 313 -17.33 2.73 -13.60
N TYR A 314 -17.06 4.03 -13.42
CA TYR A 314 -17.44 4.79 -12.21
C TYR A 314 -16.87 4.20 -10.91
N ILE A 315 -15.66 3.62 -11.00
CA ILE A 315 -14.90 3.07 -9.87
C ILE A 315 -13.87 4.11 -9.45
N ASP A 316 -13.83 4.44 -8.16
CA ASP A 316 -12.88 5.39 -7.61
C ASP A 316 -11.53 4.73 -7.29
N MET A 317 -10.45 5.47 -7.53
CA MET A 317 -9.12 5.07 -7.11
C MET A 317 -8.95 5.32 -5.62
N MET A 318 -8.46 4.33 -4.89
CA MET A 318 -8.18 4.38 -3.46
C MET A 318 -6.83 3.70 -3.19
N PRO A 319 -5.71 4.33 -3.56
CA PRO A 319 -4.41 3.65 -3.59
C PRO A 319 -3.99 3.08 -2.25
N HIS A 320 -3.46 1.85 -2.30
CA HIS A 320 -2.71 1.23 -1.24
C HIS A 320 -1.35 1.92 -1.12
N ASN A 321 -1.04 2.47 0.05
CA ASN A 321 0.19 3.22 0.30
C ASN A 321 0.75 2.91 1.70
N PRO A 322 1.18 1.67 1.93
CA PRO A 322 1.70 1.24 3.24
C PRO A 322 3.20 1.47 3.38
N LEU A 323 3.83 2.14 2.40
CA LEU A 323 5.27 2.26 2.25
C LEU A 323 5.79 3.63 2.69
N GLY A 324 6.96 3.98 2.18
CA GLY A 324 7.68 5.19 2.53
C GLY A 324 7.27 6.45 1.74
N PRO A 325 8.03 7.54 1.95
CA PRO A 325 7.71 8.85 1.37
C PRO A 325 7.78 8.90 -0.17
N ILE A 326 8.53 8.00 -0.83
CA ILE A 326 8.59 7.97 -2.30
C ILE A 326 7.29 7.38 -2.87
N CYS A 327 6.79 6.31 -2.29
CA CYS A 327 5.48 5.75 -2.63
C CYS A 327 4.36 6.78 -2.40
N THR A 328 4.41 7.47 -1.25
CA THR A 328 3.47 8.54 -0.91
C THR A 328 3.53 9.68 -1.94
N ALA A 329 4.72 10.17 -2.29
CA ALA A 329 4.87 11.23 -3.29
C ALA A 329 4.33 10.83 -4.67
N ALA A 330 4.63 9.60 -5.13
CA ALA A 330 4.10 9.06 -6.37
C ALA A 330 2.56 8.96 -6.33
N SER A 331 2.00 8.49 -5.20
CA SER A 331 0.56 8.37 -4.98
C SER A 331 -0.13 9.73 -4.93
N VAL A 332 0.52 10.76 -4.38
CA VAL A 332 0.00 12.14 -4.39
C VAL A 332 -0.04 12.69 -5.82
N HIS A 333 1.02 12.52 -6.61
CA HIS A 333 1.01 12.94 -8.02
C HIS A 333 -0.05 12.20 -8.84
N PHE A 334 -0.19 10.89 -8.63
CA PHE A 334 -1.23 10.09 -9.25
C PHE A 334 -2.62 10.59 -8.84
N GLY A 335 -2.90 10.72 -7.54
CA GLY A 335 -4.16 11.21 -7.02
C GLY A 335 -4.51 12.62 -7.48
N ALA A 336 -3.49 13.48 -7.67
CA ALA A 336 -3.68 14.82 -8.24
C ALA A 336 -4.12 14.80 -9.69
N SER A 337 -3.75 13.75 -10.46
CA SER A 337 -3.92 13.70 -11.93
C SER A 337 -5.17 12.95 -12.39
N VAL A 338 -5.77 12.08 -11.57
CA VAL A 338 -6.94 11.29 -11.97
C VAL A 338 -8.25 11.91 -11.49
N PRO A 339 -9.35 11.91 -12.30
CA PRO A 339 -10.63 12.50 -11.88
C PRO A 339 -11.35 11.67 -10.83
N ASN A 340 -11.33 10.33 -10.97
CA ASN A 340 -12.00 9.33 -10.15
C ASN A 340 -11.12 8.91 -8.95
N PHE A 341 -11.13 9.71 -7.89
CA PHE A 341 -10.28 9.48 -6.73
C PHE A 341 -11.06 9.65 -5.42
N ALA A 342 -11.01 8.63 -4.57
CA ALA A 342 -11.63 8.66 -3.25
C ALA A 342 -10.65 9.17 -2.18
N TRP A 343 -9.78 8.30 -1.68
CA TRP A 343 -8.84 8.62 -0.60
C TRP A 343 -7.51 7.87 -0.80
N LEU A 344 -6.42 8.49 -0.36
CA LEU A 344 -5.11 7.85 -0.27
C LEU A 344 -4.93 7.24 1.13
N GLU A 345 -4.44 6.02 1.18
CA GLU A 345 -3.92 5.46 2.42
C GLU A 345 -2.72 6.27 2.93
N THR A 346 -2.62 6.46 4.25
CA THR A 346 -1.47 7.12 4.85
C THR A 346 -1.06 6.47 6.15
N ARG A 347 0.25 6.47 6.43
CA ARG A 347 0.88 6.04 7.68
C ARG A 347 1.29 7.23 8.56
N GLU A 348 0.73 8.41 8.30
CA GLU A 348 1.06 9.65 9.02
C GLU A 348 -0.09 10.14 9.92
N SER A 349 -1.09 9.30 10.19
CA SER A 349 -2.14 9.63 11.14
C SER A 349 -1.64 9.49 12.59
N ALA A 350 -2.26 10.21 13.52
CA ALA A 350 -1.90 10.13 14.93
C ALA A 350 -2.11 8.74 15.54
N SER A 351 -3.03 7.94 14.99
CA SER A 351 -3.32 6.58 15.43
C SER A 351 -2.41 5.53 14.79
N GLU A 352 -1.73 5.85 13.70
CA GLU A 352 -0.90 4.91 12.96
C GLU A 352 0.36 5.61 12.41
N ASN A 353 1.44 5.58 13.19
CA ASN A 353 2.73 6.09 12.77
C ASN A 353 3.75 4.94 12.76
N ALA A 354 4.06 4.46 11.56
CA ALA A 354 5.01 3.36 11.36
C ALA A 354 6.49 3.83 11.34
N GLY A 355 6.75 5.13 11.51
CA GLY A 355 8.10 5.71 11.46
C GLY A 355 8.73 5.72 10.06
N PHE A 356 7.92 5.61 9.01
CA PHE A 356 8.41 5.61 7.62
C PHE A 356 8.75 7.02 7.13
N SER A 357 8.07 8.05 7.64
CA SER A 357 8.35 9.44 7.34
C SER A 357 9.44 9.94 8.29
N ASN A 358 10.65 10.10 7.77
CA ASN A 358 11.80 10.64 8.48
C ASN A 358 12.53 11.63 7.55
N ASP A 359 12.43 12.92 7.87
CA ASP A 359 13.02 13.99 7.09
C ASP A 359 14.55 13.97 7.04
N GLU A 360 15.21 13.27 7.97
CA GLU A 360 16.66 13.04 7.89
C GLU A 360 17.04 12.08 6.76
N ILE A 361 16.09 11.24 6.33
CA ILE A 361 16.30 10.24 5.29
C ILE A 361 15.72 10.72 3.96
N ILE A 362 14.43 11.10 3.97
CA ILE A 362 13.70 11.55 2.78
C ILE A 362 12.85 12.76 3.16
N GLN A 363 13.15 13.88 2.53
CA GLN A 363 12.34 15.09 2.62
C GLN A 363 11.33 15.09 1.48
N SER A 364 10.04 15.25 1.79
CA SER A 364 8.97 15.42 0.82
C SER A 364 8.46 16.86 0.81
N SER A 365 8.19 17.38 -0.39
CA SER A 365 7.52 18.66 -0.57
C SER A 365 5.98 18.56 -0.49
N HIS A 366 5.43 17.35 -0.42
CA HIS A 366 4.01 17.11 -0.21
C HIS A 366 3.72 17.07 1.29
N ILE A 367 3.04 18.09 1.78
CA ILE A 367 2.81 18.28 3.22
C ILE A 367 1.38 17.86 3.57
N MET A 368 1.25 17.02 4.60
CA MET A 368 -0.05 16.65 5.17
C MET A 368 -0.63 17.84 5.97
N LYS A 369 -1.84 18.26 5.62
CA LYS A 369 -2.57 19.30 6.33
C LYS A 369 -4.06 19.03 6.31
N ASN A 370 -4.68 19.02 7.47
CA ASN A 370 -6.11 18.72 7.62
C ASN A 370 -6.51 17.42 6.89
N ALA A 371 -5.79 16.34 7.13
CA ALA A 371 -6.02 15.03 6.55
C ALA A 371 -5.95 14.98 5.01
N MET A 372 -5.22 15.89 4.37
CA MET A 372 -4.99 15.95 2.93
C MET A 372 -3.53 16.30 2.65
N TYR A 373 -2.94 15.71 1.62
CA TYR A 373 -1.65 16.16 1.11
C TYR A 373 -1.83 17.38 0.20
N GLU A 374 -1.11 18.46 0.49
CA GLU A 374 -0.97 19.60 -0.43
C GLU A 374 -0.09 19.15 -1.62
N VAL A 375 -0.57 19.35 -2.85
CA VAL A 375 0.15 18.93 -4.05
C VAL A 375 1.22 19.97 -4.38
N SER A 376 2.49 19.58 -4.24
CA SER A 376 3.64 20.45 -4.51
C SER A 376 3.91 20.62 -6.01
N ASP A 377 4.37 21.81 -6.39
CA ASP A 377 4.83 22.11 -7.75
C ASP A 377 6.36 21.88 -7.94
N SER A 378 7.03 21.24 -6.96
CA SER A 378 8.44 20.89 -7.04
C SER A 378 8.71 19.90 -8.20
N PRO A 379 9.82 20.07 -8.95
CA PRO A 379 10.15 19.20 -10.08
C PRO A 379 10.34 17.73 -9.69
N GLY A 380 9.96 16.82 -10.58
CA GLY A 380 10.00 15.39 -10.35
C GLY A 380 8.93 14.95 -9.35
N LEU A 381 9.27 14.02 -8.47
CA LEU A 381 8.41 13.56 -7.36
C LEU A 381 8.38 14.55 -6.17
N GLY A 382 9.15 15.65 -6.22
CA GLY A 382 9.21 16.60 -5.12
C GLY A 382 9.87 16.05 -3.86
N ILE A 383 10.84 15.16 -4.01
CA ILE A 383 11.57 14.52 -2.90
C ILE A 383 13.06 14.80 -2.97
N THR A 384 13.69 14.81 -1.79
CA THR A 384 15.14 14.83 -1.62
C THR A 384 15.56 13.68 -0.73
N VAL A 385 16.46 12.83 -1.20
CA VAL A 385 16.92 11.63 -0.48
C VAL A 385 18.34 11.84 0.04
N ASN A 386 18.56 11.57 1.32
CA ASN A 386 19.87 11.55 1.94
C ASN A 386 20.55 10.20 1.65
N GLU A 387 21.27 10.14 0.52
CA GLU A 387 21.93 8.91 0.09
C GLU A 387 23.02 8.43 1.06
N ASP A 388 23.68 9.34 1.76
CA ASP A 388 24.73 8.98 2.71
C ASP A 388 24.14 8.30 3.96
N TYR A 389 22.93 8.69 4.36
CA TYR A 389 22.20 7.95 5.38
C TYR A 389 21.90 6.51 4.92
N LEU A 390 21.42 6.34 3.68
CA LEU A 390 21.08 5.02 3.14
C LEU A 390 22.29 4.11 3.03
N LYS A 391 23.46 4.62 2.63
CA LYS A 391 24.72 3.86 2.56
C LYS A 391 25.19 3.33 3.92
N ASN A 392 24.82 4.02 4.99
CA ASN A 392 25.18 3.65 6.36
C ASN A 392 24.06 2.89 7.10
N SER A 393 22.90 2.70 6.46
CA SER A 393 21.78 1.97 7.03
C SER A 393 21.93 0.47 6.81
N GLU A 394 21.43 -0.32 7.75
CA GLU A 394 21.47 -1.79 7.67
C GLU A 394 20.18 -2.35 7.06
N PHE A 395 20.26 -3.52 6.45
CA PHE A 395 19.15 -4.39 6.17
C PHE A 395 18.92 -5.32 7.35
N LYS A 396 17.65 -5.54 7.74
CA LYS A 396 17.30 -6.53 8.75
C LYS A 396 16.43 -7.61 8.12
N GLN A 397 16.74 -8.88 8.37
CA GLN A 397 15.85 -9.95 7.93
C GLN A 397 14.52 -9.83 8.67
N TRP A 398 13.43 -9.78 7.93
CA TRP A 398 12.08 -9.63 8.46
C TRP A 398 11.09 -10.37 7.58
N ASP A 399 10.09 -10.96 8.20
CA ASP A 399 8.92 -11.53 7.55
C ASP A 399 7.66 -11.09 8.30
N PRO A 400 6.52 -10.94 7.61
CA PRO A 400 5.23 -10.71 8.24
C PRO A 400 4.88 -11.81 9.26
N PRO A 401 4.04 -11.54 10.27
CA PRO A 401 3.54 -12.55 11.18
C PRO A 401 2.90 -13.71 10.43
N GLN A 402 3.22 -14.95 10.82
CA GLN A 402 2.57 -16.14 10.30
C GLN A 402 1.42 -16.49 11.26
N LEU A 403 0.19 -16.43 10.75
CA LEU A 403 -0.99 -16.71 11.54
C LEU A 403 -1.43 -18.17 11.39
N GLU A 404 -1.86 -18.77 12.50
CA GLU A 404 -2.39 -20.13 12.57
C GLU A 404 -3.77 -20.11 13.24
N ARG A 405 -4.58 -21.13 12.98
CA ARG A 405 -5.81 -21.40 13.72
C ARG A 405 -5.51 -22.28 14.94
N ASN A 406 -6.47 -22.41 15.84
CA ASN A 406 -6.32 -23.27 17.04
C ASN A 406 -6.01 -24.74 16.71
N ASP A 407 -6.36 -25.21 15.52
CA ASP A 407 -6.05 -26.55 15.04
C ASP A 407 -4.66 -26.71 14.41
N GLY A 408 -3.87 -25.63 14.39
CA GLY A 408 -2.52 -25.58 13.81
C GLY A 408 -2.49 -25.35 12.29
N SER A 409 -3.64 -25.12 11.66
CA SER A 409 -3.66 -24.79 10.23
C SER A 409 -3.22 -23.36 9.98
N VAL A 410 -2.40 -23.15 8.93
CA VAL A 410 -1.93 -21.82 8.53
C VAL A 410 -3.09 -21.02 7.91
N THR A 411 -3.19 -19.75 8.26
CA THR A 411 -4.13 -18.81 7.67
C THR A 411 -3.40 -17.60 7.06
N ASN A 412 -4.10 -16.74 6.35
CA ASN A 412 -3.53 -15.53 5.77
C ASN A 412 -3.24 -14.49 6.86
N TRP A 413 -2.20 -13.70 6.62
CA TRP A 413 -1.83 -12.57 7.45
C TRP A 413 -2.54 -11.29 7.02
#